data_5730c6b1d1f9f433ac6b6f9546143890
#
_entry.id   5730c6b1d1f9f433ac6b6f9546143890
#
_cell.length_a   1.000
_cell.length_b   1.000
_cell.length_c   1.000
_cell.angle_alpha   90.00
_cell.angle_beta   90.00
_cell.angle_gamma   90.00
#
_symmetry.space_group_name_H-M   'P 1'
#
loop_
_entity.id
_entity.type
_entity.pdbx_description
1 polymer ?
#
loop_
_entity_poly.entity_id
_entity_poly.type
_entity_poly.pdbx_seq_one_letter_code
_entity_poly.pdbx_strand_id
1 'polypeptide(L)'
;AVSAYNSFLKQYQKSNLIASAQYQLGNAYYLQGDYKNALKQQSAVVKRYPKNQVTPDAMLNMASCQIGLNDIAGAKKTLSELARKYPKSGAAKKAKERLVQL
;
A
#
# COMPACT_ATOMS: atom_id res chain seq x y z
N ALA A 1 8.42 -23.19 26.17
CA ALA A 1 7.29 -23.50 25.31
C ALA A 1 6.40 -22.27 25.08
N VAL A 2 5.81 -21.73 26.15
CA VAL A 2 4.92 -20.56 26.03
C VAL A 2 5.70 -19.33 25.58
N SER A 3 6.90 -19.12 26.13
CA SER A 3 7.71 -17.95 25.75
C SER A 3 8.17 -18.00 24.30
N ALA A 4 8.54 -19.20 23.80
CA ALA A 4 8.92 -19.37 22.40
C ALA A 4 7.73 -19.10 21.46
N TYR A 5 6.56 -19.63 21.82
CA TYR A 5 5.34 -19.39 21.07
C TYR A 5 4.99 -17.89 21.07
N ASN A 6 5.06 -17.25 22.22
CA ASN A 6 4.78 -15.81 22.34
C ASN A 6 5.78 -14.99 21.54
N SER A 7 7.07 -15.38 21.53
CA SER A 7 8.08 -14.69 20.73
C SER A 7 7.77 -14.82 19.24
N PHE A 8 7.36 -16.00 18.78
CA PHE A 8 6.97 -16.22 17.39
C PHE A 8 5.77 -15.34 17.03
N LEU A 9 4.74 -15.34 17.86
CA LEU A 9 3.57 -14.50 17.63
C LEU A 9 3.90 -13.02 17.62
N LYS A 10 4.78 -12.58 18.53
CA LYS A 10 5.21 -11.19 18.58
C LYS A 10 5.92 -10.78 17.30
N GLN A 11 6.84 -11.62 16.79
CA GLN A 11 7.56 -11.32 15.57
C GLN A 11 6.64 -11.28 14.36
N TYR A 12 5.72 -12.24 14.26
CA TYR A 12 4.76 -12.29 13.19
C TYR A 12 3.83 -11.07 13.22
N GLN A 13 3.30 -10.77 14.40
CA GLN A 13 2.43 -9.60 14.60
C GLN A 13 3.19 -8.30 14.41
N LYS A 14 4.46 -8.28 14.78
CA LYS A 14 5.30 -7.08 14.62
C LYS A 14 5.44 -6.69 13.16
N SER A 15 5.68 -7.66 12.27
CA SER A 15 5.77 -7.38 10.83
C SER A 15 4.44 -6.84 10.30
N ASN A 16 3.32 -7.44 10.71
CA ASN A 16 2.00 -6.96 10.33
C ASN A 16 1.73 -5.57 10.89
N LEU A 17 2.11 -5.32 12.14
CA LEU A 17 1.92 -4.01 12.77
C LEU A 17 2.77 -2.94 12.11
N ILE A 18 4.01 -3.27 11.73
CA ILE A 18 4.89 -2.33 11.04
C ILE A 18 4.31 -1.96 9.67
N ALA A 19 3.84 -2.96 8.92
CA ALA A 19 3.22 -2.71 7.62
C ALA A 19 1.99 -1.82 7.76
N SER A 20 1.12 -2.12 8.73
CA SER A 20 -0.07 -1.31 9.01
C SER A 20 0.30 0.10 9.45
N ALA A 21 1.31 0.24 10.31
CA ALA A 21 1.76 1.55 10.79
C ALA A 21 2.32 2.39 9.65
N GLN A 22 3.12 1.80 8.76
CA GLN A 22 3.63 2.51 7.59
C GLN A 22 2.51 2.92 6.63
N TYR A 23 1.55 2.03 6.44
CA TYR A 23 0.37 2.34 5.63
C TYR A 23 -0.41 3.51 6.22
N GLN A 24 -0.65 3.51 7.53
CA GLN A 24 -1.33 4.59 8.24
C GLN A 24 -0.55 5.90 8.15
N LEU A 25 0.76 5.84 8.31
CA LEU A 25 1.63 7.01 8.18
C LEU A 25 1.54 7.60 6.77
N GLY A 26 1.57 6.74 5.75
CA GLY A 26 1.38 7.17 4.38
C GLY A 26 0.06 7.88 4.17
N ASN A 27 -1.02 7.33 4.75
CA ASN A 27 -2.33 7.96 4.69
C ASN A 27 -2.35 9.32 5.36
N ALA A 28 -1.68 9.45 6.51
CA ALA A 28 -1.59 10.73 7.23
C ALA A 28 -0.89 11.79 6.39
N TYR A 29 0.22 11.44 5.76
CA TYR A 29 0.91 12.36 4.84
C TYR A 29 0.01 12.76 3.66
N TYR A 30 -0.70 11.79 3.09
CA TYR A 30 -1.62 12.04 1.99
C TYR A 30 -2.68 13.08 2.37
N LEU A 31 -3.27 12.90 3.55
CA LEU A 31 -4.30 13.83 4.04
C LEU A 31 -3.76 15.23 4.29
N GLN A 32 -2.46 15.34 4.59
CA GLN A 32 -1.79 16.64 4.74
C GLN A 32 -1.40 17.26 3.41
N GLY A 33 -1.61 16.56 2.31
CA GLY A 33 -1.18 17.01 0.99
C GLY A 33 0.29 16.75 0.71
N ASP A 34 0.97 16.00 1.58
CA ASP A 34 2.38 15.65 1.41
C ASP A 34 2.50 14.36 0.62
N TYR A 35 2.22 14.44 -0.67
CA TYR A 35 2.15 13.27 -1.56
C TYR A 35 3.49 12.58 -1.73
N LYS A 36 4.58 13.33 -1.67
CA LYS A 36 5.93 12.80 -1.83
C LYS A 36 6.28 11.84 -0.68
N ASN A 37 6.06 12.28 0.56
CA ASN A 37 6.31 11.43 1.73
C ASN A 37 5.29 10.30 1.83
N ALA A 38 4.03 10.56 1.46
CA ALA A 38 3.01 9.52 1.41
C ALA A 38 3.40 8.41 0.43
N LEU A 39 3.86 8.76 -0.77
CA LEU A 39 4.32 7.81 -1.77
C LEU A 39 5.49 6.97 -1.25
N LYS A 40 6.43 7.62 -0.56
CA LYS A 40 7.59 6.94 0.03
C LYS A 40 7.16 5.85 1.02
N GLN A 41 6.22 6.17 1.91
CA GLN A 41 5.74 5.20 2.91
C GLN A 41 4.99 4.05 2.27
N GLN A 42 4.10 4.34 1.33
CA GLN A 42 3.33 3.28 0.66
C GLN A 42 4.22 2.39 -0.21
N SER A 43 5.21 2.97 -0.88
CA SER A 43 6.20 2.19 -1.64
C SER A 43 6.98 1.24 -0.74
N ALA A 44 7.32 1.68 0.47
CA ALA A 44 8.02 0.83 1.43
C ALA A 44 7.17 -0.37 1.84
N VAL A 45 5.87 -0.18 2.04
CA VAL A 45 4.94 -1.27 2.35
C VAL A 45 4.93 -2.29 1.22
N VAL A 46 4.78 -1.83 -0.02
CA VAL A 46 4.71 -2.71 -1.19
C VAL A 46 6.00 -3.50 -1.38
N LYS A 47 7.15 -2.86 -1.19
CA LYS A 47 8.45 -3.52 -1.39
C LYS A 47 8.79 -4.50 -0.27
N ARG A 48 8.53 -4.12 0.98
CA ARG A 48 8.95 -4.92 2.14
C ARG A 48 7.93 -5.98 2.53
N TYR A 49 6.67 -5.72 2.30
CA TYR A 49 5.58 -6.59 2.75
C TYR A 49 4.61 -6.91 1.61
N PRO A 50 5.11 -7.54 0.52
CA PRO A 50 4.27 -7.75 -0.67
C PRO A 50 3.10 -8.70 -0.45
N LYS A 51 3.12 -9.47 0.63
CA LYS A 51 2.06 -10.45 0.95
C LYS A 51 1.17 -10.00 2.12
N ASN A 52 1.33 -8.76 2.58
CA ASN A 52 0.52 -8.26 3.67
C ASN A 52 -0.87 -7.89 3.17
N GLN A 53 -1.86 -7.96 4.08
CA GLN A 53 -3.24 -7.62 3.77
C GLN A 53 -3.41 -6.18 3.28
N VAL A 54 -2.61 -5.25 3.81
CA VAL A 54 -2.72 -3.83 3.44
C VAL A 54 -1.99 -3.49 2.14
N THR A 55 -1.19 -4.41 1.61
CA THR A 55 -0.34 -4.10 0.44
C THR A 55 -1.15 -3.69 -0.79
N PRO A 56 -2.25 -4.36 -1.15
CA PRO A 56 -3.05 -3.89 -2.28
C PRO A 56 -3.61 -2.48 -2.05
N ASP A 57 -4.05 -2.17 -0.83
CA ASP A 57 -4.52 -0.83 -0.48
C ASP A 57 -3.40 0.20 -0.53
N ALA A 58 -2.18 -0.20 -0.10
CA ALA A 58 -1.02 0.66 -0.20
C ALA A 58 -0.69 0.99 -1.67
N MET A 59 -0.80 0.02 -2.58
CA MET A 59 -0.61 0.28 -4.00
C MET A 59 -1.65 1.25 -4.55
N LEU A 60 -2.90 1.11 -4.13
CA LEU A 60 -3.95 2.03 -4.54
C LEU A 60 -3.63 3.46 -4.09
N ASN A 61 -3.14 3.59 -2.85
CA ASN A 61 -2.74 4.89 -2.32
C ASN A 61 -1.50 5.46 -3.01
N MET A 62 -0.56 4.59 -3.43
CA MET A 62 0.56 5.02 -4.26
C MET A 62 0.06 5.72 -5.52
N ALA A 63 -0.91 5.12 -6.21
CA ALA A 63 -1.49 5.72 -7.41
C ALA A 63 -2.12 7.07 -7.10
N SER A 64 -2.83 7.18 -5.99
CA SER A 64 -3.42 8.45 -5.56
C SER A 64 -2.36 9.52 -5.32
N CYS A 65 -1.23 9.15 -4.70
CA CYS A 65 -0.10 10.05 -4.49
C CYS A 65 0.51 10.48 -5.81
N GLN A 66 0.67 9.56 -6.75
CA GLN A 66 1.21 9.85 -8.07
C GLN A 66 0.32 10.83 -8.83
N ILE A 67 -1.00 10.67 -8.72
CA ILE A 67 -1.95 11.63 -9.30
C ILE A 67 -1.76 13.00 -8.63
N GLY A 68 -1.63 13.04 -7.32
CA GLY A 68 -1.38 14.28 -6.58
C GLY A 68 -0.09 14.96 -6.98
N LEU A 69 0.93 14.18 -7.39
CA LEU A 69 2.20 14.69 -7.90
C LEU A 69 2.17 14.99 -9.41
N ASN A 70 1.01 14.85 -10.02
CA ASN A 70 0.82 15.02 -11.47
C ASN A 70 1.58 14.00 -12.32
N ASP A 71 1.84 12.81 -11.75
CA ASP A 71 2.45 11.69 -12.46
C ASP A 71 1.36 10.71 -12.88
N ILE A 72 0.59 11.09 -13.87
CA ILE A 72 -0.56 10.28 -14.35
C ILE A 72 -0.07 8.97 -14.98
N ALA A 73 1.02 9.01 -15.74
CA ALA A 73 1.60 7.81 -16.35
C ALA A 73 2.02 6.80 -15.28
N GLY A 74 2.68 7.28 -14.22
CA GLY A 74 3.06 6.44 -13.09
C GLY A 74 1.85 5.85 -12.38
N ALA A 75 0.81 6.66 -12.18
CA ALA A 75 -0.43 6.20 -11.55
C ALA A 75 -1.08 5.09 -12.36
N LYS A 76 -1.19 5.24 -13.67
CA LYS A 76 -1.74 4.21 -14.56
C LYS A 76 -0.96 2.91 -14.46
N LYS A 77 0.37 3.00 -14.44
CA LYS A 77 1.24 1.84 -14.30
C LYS A 77 1.00 1.13 -12.98
N THR A 78 0.95 1.89 -11.88
CA THR A 78 0.71 1.35 -10.54
C THR A 78 -0.65 0.65 -10.46
N LEU A 79 -1.70 1.27 -10.99
CA LEU A 79 -3.05 0.68 -10.99
C LEU A 79 -3.11 -0.60 -11.82
N SER A 80 -2.44 -0.63 -12.96
CA SER A 80 -2.37 -1.82 -13.81
C SER A 80 -1.64 -2.96 -13.10
N GLU A 81 -0.52 -2.66 -12.43
CA GLU A 81 0.23 -3.64 -11.65
C GLU A 81 -0.60 -4.17 -10.48
N LEU A 82 -1.35 -3.31 -9.81
CA LEU A 82 -2.23 -3.69 -8.71
C LEU A 82 -3.27 -4.71 -9.20
N ALA A 83 -3.93 -4.42 -10.30
CA ALA A 83 -4.94 -5.32 -10.88
C ALA A 83 -4.34 -6.66 -11.28
N ARG A 84 -3.09 -6.66 -11.74
CA ARG A 84 -2.40 -7.87 -12.17
C ARG A 84 -1.88 -8.71 -11.00
N LYS A 85 -1.28 -8.06 -10.01
CA LYS A 85 -0.65 -8.76 -8.89
C LYS A 85 -1.65 -9.23 -7.83
N TYR A 86 -2.67 -8.45 -7.59
CA TYR A 86 -3.65 -8.72 -6.52
C TYR A 86 -5.07 -8.70 -7.07
N PRO A 87 -5.36 -9.55 -8.07
CA PRO A 87 -6.62 -9.44 -8.85
C PRO A 87 -7.89 -9.70 -8.03
N LYS A 88 -7.76 -10.39 -6.90
CA LYS A 88 -8.92 -10.73 -6.04
C LYS A 88 -9.15 -9.71 -4.94
N SER A 89 -8.31 -8.67 -4.84
CA SER A 89 -8.45 -7.65 -3.79
C SER A 89 -9.53 -6.64 -4.15
N GLY A 90 -10.14 -6.04 -3.12
CA GLY A 90 -11.05 -4.91 -3.33
C GLY A 90 -10.34 -3.72 -3.96
N ALA A 91 -9.05 -3.54 -3.63
CA ALA A 91 -8.23 -2.49 -4.22
C ALA A 91 -8.07 -2.67 -5.74
N ALA A 92 -7.94 -3.91 -6.22
CA ALA A 92 -7.84 -4.19 -7.66
C ALA A 92 -9.10 -3.75 -8.39
N LYS A 93 -10.27 -3.97 -7.81
CA LYS A 93 -11.54 -3.53 -8.38
C LYS A 93 -11.56 -2.00 -8.51
N LYS A 94 -11.16 -1.31 -7.46
CA LYS A 94 -11.07 0.16 -7.47
C LYS A 94 -10.04 0.64 -8.49
N ALA A 95 -8.93 -0.08 -8.64
CA ALA A 95 -7.89 0.25 -9.62
C ALA A 95 -8.44 0.22 -11.03
N LYS A 96 -9.21 -0.81 -11.38
CA LYS A 96 -9.83 -0.92 -12.70
C LYS A 96 -10.80 0.23 -12.98
N GLU A 97 -11.59 0.58 -11.97
CA GLU A 97 -12.53 1.70 -12.05
C GLU A 97 -11.79 3.03 -12.30
N ARG A 98 -10.70 3.25 -11.58
CA ARG A 98 -9.90 4.48 -11.75
C ARG A 98 -9.20 4.53 -13.09
N LEU A 99 -8.70 3.40 -13.60
CA LEU A 99 -8.05 3.35 -14.91
C LEU A 99 -8.97 3.82 -16.03
N VAL A 100 -10.26 3.52 -15.92
CA VAL A 100 -11.25 3.99 -16.90
C VAL A 100 -11.37 5.52 -16.87
N GLN A 101 -11.16 6.13 -15.70
CA GLN A 101 -11.28 7.58 -15.51
C GLN A 101 -10.02 8.34 -15.90
N LEU A 102 -8.89 7.68 -15.96
CA LEU A 102 -7.61 8.30 -16.30
C LEU A 102 -7.33 8.20 -17.79
#